data_dcff16d93e8f8f686390908d8dd8a171
#
_entry.id   dcff16d93e8f8f686390908d8dd8a171
#
_cell.length_a   1.000
_cell.length_b   1.000
_cell.length_c   1.000
_cell.angle_alpha   90.00
_cell.angle_beta   90.00
_cell.angle_gamma   90.00
#
_symmetry.space_group_name_H-M   'P 1'
#
loop_
_entity.id
_entity.type
_entity.pdbx_description
1 polymer ?
#
loop_
_entity_poly.entity_id
_entity_poly.type
_entity_poly.pdbx_seq_one_letter_code
_entity_poly.pdbx_strand_id
1 'polypeptide(L)'
;MEDTKLTYKDAGVDTKEGERAVSLMKEHVKGTFNKNVLTGLGSFGSLFALDVAEMKEPVLVSGTDGVGTKLKLAFLMDRHDTVGIDCVAMCVNDVLCQGAKPLFFLDY
;
A
#
# COMPACT_ATOMS: atom_id res chain seq x y z
N MET A 1 31.43 -31.59 -2.71
CA MET A 1 30.29 -30.78 -3.16
C MET A 1 30.04 -29.78 -2.06
N GLU A 2 30.40 -28.51 -2.28
CA GLU A 2 30.04 -27.44 -1.35
C GLU A 2 28.53 -27.28 -1.39
N ASP A 3 27.92 -27.43 -0.25
CA ASP A 3 26.49 -27.21 -0.05
C ASP A 3 26.22 -25.71 -0.16
N THR A 4 25.94 -25.25 -1.37
CA THR A 4 25.60 -23.84 -1.62
C THR A 4 24.22 -23.58 -1.03
N LYS A 5 24.19 -23.10 0.22
CA LYS A 5 22.97 -22.67 0.89
C LYS A 5 22.36 -21.51 0.09
N LEU A 6 21.32 -21.78 -0.66
CA LEU A 6 20.48 -20.75 -1.29
C LEU A 6 19.86 -19.84 -0.21
N THR A 7 20.05 -18.54 -0.38
CA THR A 7 19.46 -17.54 0.51
C THR A 7 18.29 -16.83 -0.20
N TYR A 8 17.42 -16.15 0.59
CA TYR A 8 16.38 -15.30 0.02
C TYR A 8 16.93 -14.22 -0.91
N LYS A 9 18.13 -13.69 -0.59
CA LYS A 9 18.81 -12.68 -1.41
C LYS A 9 19.22 -13.25 -2.78
N ASP A 10 19.68 -14.49 -2.84
CA ASP A 10 20.03 -15.16 -4.10
C ASP A 10 18.81 -15.39 -4.98
N ALA A 11 17.61 -15.49 -4.36
CA ALA A 11 16.31 -15.56 -5.04
C ALA A 11 15.73 -14.18 -5.40
N GLY A 12 16.48 -13.07 -5.20
CA GLY A 12 16.03 -11.72 -5.50
C GLY A 12 15.20 -11.05 -4.41
N VAL A 13 15.14 -11.64 -3.20
CA VAL A 13 14.40 -11.10 -2.06
C VAL A 13 15.38 -10.59 -0.99
N ASP A 14 15.54 -9.28 -0.91
CA ASP A 14 16.36 -8.65 0.15
C ASP A 14 15.46 -8.26 1.34
N THR A 15 15.41 -9.15 2.36
CA THR A 15 14.56 -8.94 3.55
C THR A 15 15.00 -7.72 4.36
N LYS A 16 16.30 -7.40 4.37
CA LYS A 16 16.82 -6.22 5.10
C LYS A 16 16.39 -4.92 4.45
N GLU A 17 16.39 -4.86 3.12
CA GLU A 17 15.87 -3.69 2.41
C GLU A 17 14.36 -3.55 2.59
N GLY A 18 13.61 -4.65 2.65
CA GLY A 18 12.19 -4.63 3.01
C GLY A 18 11.94 -4.04 4.40
N GLU A 19 12.68 -4.51 5.41
CA GLU A 19 12.60 -3.97 6.78
C GLU A 19 12.98 -2.49 6.84
N ARG A 20 14.01 -2.08 6.09
CA ARG A 20 14.44 -0.69 5.99
C ARG A 20 13.36 0.18 5.35
N ALA A 21 12.75 -0.25 4.25
CA ALA A 21 11.67 0.46 3.58
C ALA A 21 10.47 0.67 4.54
N VAL A 22 10.04 -0.36 5.25
CA VAL A 22 8.97 -0.27 6.25
C VAL A 22 9.34 0.72 7.36
N SER A 23 10.58 0.69 7.84
CA SER A 23 11.04 1.63 8.86
C SER A 23 10.98 3.09 8.40
N LEU A 24 11.37 3.36 7.14
CA LEU A 24 11.35 4.71 6.57
C LEU A 24 9.93 5.25 6.37
N MET A 25 8.98 4.40 5.95
CA MET A 25 7.61 4.84 5.69
C MET A 25 6.75 4.95 6.95
N LYS A 26 7.15 4.33 8.06
CA LYS A 26 6.32 4.12 9.26
C LYS A 26 5.68 5.39 9.80
N GLU A 27 6.44 6.47 9.90
CA GLU A 27 5.91 7.74 10.44
C GLU A 27 4.99 8.44 9.44
N HIS A 28 5.26 8.34 8.14
CA HIS A 28 4.38 8.86 7.09
C HIS A 28 3.03 8.14 7.10
N VAL A 29 3.05 6.81 7.18
CA VAL A 29 1.83 5.99 7.25
C VAL A 29 1.02 6.31 8.50
N LYS A 30 1.67 6.41 9.68
CA LYS A 30 0.98 6.81 10.92
C LYS A 30 0.30 8.18 10.80
N GLY A 31 0.89 9.12 10.07
CA GLY A 31 0.32 10.44 9.84
C GLY A 31 -1.00 10.41 9.05
N THR A 32 -1.31 9.32 8.35
CA THR A 32 -2.57 9.14 7.62
C THR A 32 -3.67 8.48 8.47
N PHE A 33 -3.34 7.95 9.65
CA PHE A 33 -4.29 7.22 10.48
C PHE A 33 -5.34 8.16 11.08
N ASN A 34 -6.56 7.65 11.12
CA ASN A 34 -7.68 8.27 11.81
C ASN A 34 -8.24 7.31 12.86
N LYS A 35 -9.29 7.73 13.56
CA LYS A 35 -9.95 6.93 14.62
C LYS A 35 -10.45 5.56 14.19
N ASN A 36 -10.62 5.35 12.89
CA ASN A 36 -11.15 4.11 12.33
C ASN A 36 -10.06 3.07 12.08
N VAL A 37 -8.78 3.48 12.04
CA VAL A 37 -7.64 2.55 11.94
C VAL A 37 -7.36 1.98 13.33
N LEU A 38 -7.64 0.69 13.53
CA LEU A 38 -7.55 0.03 14.83
C LEU A 38 -6.21 -0.67 15.07
N THR A 39 -5.46 -0.97 14.00
CA THR A 39 -4.14 -1.60 14.07
C THR A 39 -3.11 -0.78 13.33
N GLY A 40 -1.91 -0.72 13.87
CA GLY A 40 -0.76 -0.10 13.22
C GLY A 40 -0.01 -1.05 12.28
N LEU A 41 1.10 -0.55 11.70
CA LEU A 41 2.03 -1.36 10.91
C LEU A 41 2.71 -2.44 11.77
N GLY A 42 2.90 -3.62 11.20
CA GLY A 42 3.67 -4.72 11.80
C GLY A 42 2.83 -5.96 12.17
N SER A 43 1.53 -5.97 11.89
CA SER A 43 0.71 -7.18 11.97
C SER A 43 0.45 -7.77 10.59
N PHE A 44 -0.01 -9.03 10.54
CA PHE A 44 -0.33 -9.72 9.27
C PHE A 44 -1.59 -9.19 8.59
N GLY A 45 -2.37 -8.38 9.27
CA GLY A 45 -3.58 -7.77 8.74
C GLY A 45 -3.84 -6.43 9.42
N SER A 46 -4.71 -5.65 8.81
CA SER A 46 -5.12 -4.35 9.33
C SER A 46 -6.60 -4.39 9.70
N LEU A 47 -6.94 -3.76 10.81
CA LEU A 47 -8.32 -3.61 11.26
C LEU A 47 -8.77 -2.17 11.04
N PHE A 48 -9.90 -2.03 10.36
CA PHE A 48 -10.54 -0.75 10.12
C PHE A 48 -12.00 -0.79 10.57
N ALA A 49 -12.41 0.13 11.43
CA ALA A 49 -13.78 0.24 11.89
C ALA A 49 -14.62 0.97 10.85
N LEU A 50 -15.62 0.28 10.30
CA LEU A 50 -16.58 0.89 9.38
C LEU A 50 -17.65 1.64 10.17
N ASP A 51 -17.93 2.88 9.77
CA ASP A 51 -19.06 3.65 10.28
C ASP A 51 -20.27 3.39 9.38
N VAL A 52 -21.10 2.45 9.80
CA VAL A 52 -22.27 1.97 9.05
C VAL A 52 -23.59 2.25 9.78
N ALA A 53 -23.55 3.01 10.88
CA ALA A 53 -24.73 3.19 11.76
C ALA A 53 -25.94 3.78 11.03
N GLU A 54 -25.73 4.62 10.04
CA GLU A 54 -26.79 5.26 9.26
C GLU A 54 -27.06 4.59 7.91
N MET A 55 -26.41 3.47 7.62
CA MET A 55 -26.55 2.75 6.36
C MET A 55 -27.51 1.59 6.49
N LYS A 56 -28.52 1.51 5.59
CA LYS A 56 -29.45 0.37 5.56
C LYS A 56 -28.77 -0.88 5.00
N GLU A 57 -28.06 -0.73 3.91
CA GLU A 57 -27.36 -1.81 3.19
C GLU A 57 -25.97 -1.32 2.79
N PRO A 58 -24.97 -1.45 3.68
CA PRO A 58 -23.62 -1.00 3.38
C PRO A 58 -22.98 -1.89 2.31
N VAL A 59 -22.39 -1.25 1.31
CA VAL A 59 -21.63 -1.91 0.22
C VAL A 59 -20.22 -1.36 0.22
N LEU A 60 -19.25 -2.26 0.14
CA LEU A 60 -17.84 -1.92 -0.04
C LEU A 60 -17.47 -1.93 -1.52
N VAL A 61 -16.81 -0.86 -1.97
CA VAL A 61 -16.17 -0.79 -3.29
C VAL A 61 -14.67 -0.91 -3.10
N SER A 62 -14.03 -1.77 -3.85
CA SER A 62 -12.58 -1.97 -3.84
C SER A 62 -12.00 -1.65 -5.20
N GLY A 63 -10.87 -0.99 -5.23
CA GLY A 63 -10.07 -0.74 -6.42
C GLY A 63 -8.61 -1.04 -6.15
N THR A 64 -7.89 -1.58 -7.13
CA THR A 64 -6.45 -1.81 -7.08
C THR A 64 -5.82 -1.37 -8.37
N ASP A 65 -4.66 -0.73 -8.30
CA ASP A 65 -3.88 -0.32 -9.45
C ASP A 65 -2.38 -0.30 -9.10
N GLY A 66 -1.53 -0.46 -10.12
CA GLY A 66 -0.08 -0.56 -9.97
C GLY A 66 0.69 0.48 -10.77
N VAL A 67 0.14 1.64 -11.10
CA VAL A 67 0.72 2.75 -11.88
C VAL A 67 1.24 2.38 -13.29
N GLY A 68 1.26 1.11 -13.65
CA GLY A 68 1.63 0.64 -14.98
C GLY A 68 3.04 1.05 -15.43
N THR A 69 3.17 1.50 -16.69
CA THR A 69 4.46 1.83 -17.32
C THR A 69 5.14 3.09 -16.79
N LYS A 70 4.49 3.89 -15.96
CA LYS A 70 5.10 5.07 -15.29
C LYS A 70 6.31 4.67 -14.44
N LEU A 71 6.33 3.45 -13.89
CA LEU A 71 7.49 2.93 -13.17
C LEU A 71 8.75 2.89 -14.05
N LYS A 72 8.64 2.57 -15.33
CA LYS A 72 9.79 2.61 -16.26
C LYS A 72 10.38 4.00 -16.39
N LEU A 73 9.53 5.03 -16.41
CA LEU A 73 9.98 6.43 -16.44
C LEU A 73 10.66 6.80 -15.12
N ALA A 74 10.10 6.39 -13.98
CA ALA A 74 10.70 6.62 -12.67
C ALA A 74 12.12 6.02 -12.60
N PHE A 75 12.30 4.78 -13.07
CA PHE A 75 13.61 4.13 -13.13
C PHE A 75 14.58 4.81 -14.09
N LEU A 76 14.12 5.20 -15.29
CA LEU A 76 14.96 5.87 -16.29
C LEU A 76 15.44 7.25 -15.82
N MET A 77 14.61 7.95 -15.07
CA MET A 77 14.90 9.29 -14.56
C MET A 77 15.54 9.28 -13.17
N ASP A 78 15.64 8.12 -12.54
CA ASP A 78 16.00 7.93 -11.12
C ASP A 78 15.21 8.88 -10.20
N ARG A 79 13.90 8.96 -10.46
CA ARG A 79 12.99 9.86 -9.75
C ARG A 79 11.75 9.10 -9.28
N HIS A 80 11.63 8.93 -7.95
CA HIS A 80 10.66 8.05 -7.31
C HIS A 80 9.70 8.78 -6.36
N ASP A 81 9.84 10.07 -6.19
CA ASP A 81 9.14 10.90 -5.20
C ASP A 81 7.69 11.23 -5.56
N THR A 82 7.24 10.93 -6.77
CA THR A 82 5.89 11.26 -7.26
C THR A 82 5.03 10.06 -7.62
N VAL A 83 5.62 8.90 -7.90
CA VAL A 83 4.88 7.73 -8.42
C VAL A 83 3.87 7.17 -7.42
N GLY A 84 4.10 7.32 -6.12
CA GLY A 84 3.15 6.93 -5.07
C GLY A 84 1.87 7.77 -5.09
N ILE A 85 1.95 9.04 -5.48
CA ILE A 85 0.78 9.90 -5.66
C ILE A 85 -0.10 9.36 -6.78
N ASP A 86 0.50 8.98 -7.91
CA ASP A 86 -0.21 8.35 -9.02
C ASP A 86 -0.92 7.06 -8.58
N CYS A 87 -0.23 6.19 -7.84
CA CYS A 87 -0.76 4.92 -7.35
C CYS A 87 -2.04 5.11 -6.53
N VAL A 88 -1.98 5.99 -5.54
CA VAL A 88 -3.16 6.28 -4.70
C VAL A 88 -4.26 6.95 -5.52
N ALA A 89 -3.92 7.90 -6.40
CA ALA A 89 -4.90 8.62 -7.21
C ALA A 89 -5.65 7.69 -8.16
N MET A 90 -4.98 6.73 -8.80
CA MET A 90 -5.61 5.78 -9.71
C MET A 90 -6.63 4.90 -8.96
N CYS A 91 -6.26 4.34 -7.82
CA CYS A 91 -7.17 3.55 -6.98
C CYS A 91 -8.36 4.39 -6.47
N VAL A 92 -8.11 5.62 -6.02
CA VAL A 92 -9.14 6.53 -5.52
C VAL A 92 -10.11 6.94 -6.62
N ASN A 93 -9.63 7.20 -7.82
CA ASN A 93 -10.49 7.59 -8.95
C ASN A 93 -11.47 6.47 -9.32
N ASP A 94 -11.05 5.21 -9.32
CA ASP A 94 -11.92 4.08 -9.59
C ASP A 94 -13.04 3.97 -8.53
N VAL A 95 -12.70 4.14 -7.27
CA VAL A 95 -13.66 4.16 -6.16
C VAL A 95 -14.64 5.32 -6.29
N LEU A 96 -14.17 6.51 -6.63
CA LEU A 96 -15.00 7.71 -6.81
C LEU A 96 -15.95 7.59 -8.01
N CYS A 97 -15.52 6.94 -9.10
CA CYS A 97 -16.38 6.69 -10.26
C CYS A 97 -17.61 5.83 -9.94
N GLN A 98 -17.53 5.03 -8.90
CA GLN A 98 -18.67 4.26 -8.37
C GLN A 98 -19.54 5.05 -7.36
N GLY A 99 -19.20 6.32 -7.12
CA GLY A 99 -19.88 7.16 -6.13
C GLY A 99 -19.53 6.80 -4.68
N ALA A 100 -18.48 6.00 -4.46
CA ALA A 100 -18.06 5.58 -3.13
C ALA A 100 -17.05 6.56 -2.51
N LYS A 101 -17.06 6.63 -1.18
CA LYS A 101 -16.09 7.42 -0.41
C LYS A 101 -14.84 6.58 -0.13
N PRO A 102 -13.63 7.07 -0.46
CA PRO A 102 -12.40 6.41 -0.05
C PRO A 102 -12.28 6.34 1.48
N LEU A 103 -11.97 5.17 2.01
CA LEU A 103 -11.89 4.91 3.45
C LEU A 103 -10.46 4.63 3.91
N PHE A 104 -9.78 3.74 3.23
CA PHE A 104 -8.41 3.35 3.54
C PHE A 104 -7.69 2.86 2.27
N PHE A 105 -6.39 2.81 2.33
CA PHE A 105 -5.52 2.29 1.28
C PHE A 105 -4.68 1.14 1.86
N LEU A 106 -4.52 0.07 1.09
CA LEU A 106 -3.62 -1.03 1.42
C LEU A 106 -2.45 -0.99 0.45
N ASP A 107 -1.28 -0.79 0.98
CA ASP A 107 -0.03 -0.80 0.22
C ASP A 107 0.64 -2.17 0.31
N TYR A 108 1.09 -2.65 -0.86
CA TYR A 108 1.78 -3.93 -0.99
C TYR A 108 3.14 -3.75 -1.62
#